data_1ceac354a2d820df6134c79afd35a9fc
#
_entry.id   1ceac354a2d820df6134c79afd35a9fc
#
_cell.length_a   1.000
_cell.length_b   1.000
_cell.length_c   1.000
_cell.angle_alpha   90.00
_cell.angle_beta   90.00
_cell.angle_gamma   90.00
#
_symmetry.space_group_name_H-M   'P 1'
#
loop_
_entity.id
_entity.type
_entity.pdbx_description
1 polymer ?
#
loop_
_entity_poly.entity_id
_entity_poly.type
_entity_poly.pdbx_seq_one_letter_code
_entity_poly.pdbx_strand_id
1 'polypeptide(L)'
;ILRGAGCGALCRDGRELRLAAACGFAGPAVAYAPMRPDAAAEQLARELGAVFVLDGPQVLPAFAPEAAVLLLRQQGPLRISGRPVMGAPVSSAGMEEAELCRLAACLHAGGTRTLGLGMSLGDLCMDEGFYPAVFAQLVAAAARLREKSGLTVRIFDLGGGFGVSCRPDCPGPDLSACAEALRAQTCTLPEALQGVQLSMSPGRF
;
A
#
# COMPACT_ATOMS: atom_id res chain seq x y z
N ILE A 1 13.47 -11.76 -14.60
CA ILE A 1 14.43 -10.98 -13.79
C ILE A 1 13.74 -10.48 -12.51
N LEU A 2 12.73 -9.62 -12.58
CA LEU A 2 12.10 -8.99 -11.39
C LEU A 2 11.56 -10.03 -10.38
N ARG A 3 10.87 -11.07 -10.87
CA ARG A 3 10.40 -12.14 -9.99
C ARG A 3 11.54 -12.87 -9.28
N GLY A 4 12.65 -13.12 -10.00
CA GLY A 4 13.84 -13.74 -9.41
C GLY A 4 14.55 -12.86 -8.37
N ALA A 5 14.31 -11.55 -8.42
CA ALA A 5 14.76 -10.59 -7.40
C ALA A 5 13.78 -10.42 -6.23
N GLY A 6 12.72 -11.22 -6.17
CA GLY A 6 11.71 -11.15 -5.11
C GLY A 6 10.67 -10.03 -5.28
N CYS A 7 10.62 -9.36 -6.43
CA CYS A 7 9.59 -8.35 -6.71
C CYS A 7 8.23 -9.01 -6.96
N GLY A 8 7.16 -8.32 -6.58
CA GLY A 8 5.78 -8.63 -6.94
C GLY A 8 5.34 -7.91 -8.21
N ALA A 9 4.08 -8.12 -8.59
CA ALA A 9 3.41 -7.45 -9.69
C ALA A 9 2.19 -6.68 -9.19
N LEU A 10 2.14 -5.36 -9.44
CA LEU A 10 0.96 -4.52 -9.22
C LEU A 10 0.18 -4.42 -10.53
N CYS A 11 -1.03 -4.94 -10.54
CA CYS A 11 -1.91 -5.04 -11.70
C CYS A 11 -3.14 -4.15 -11.56
N ARG A 12 -3.51 -3.45 -12.62
CA ARG A 12 -4.65 -2.51 -12.65
C ARG A 12 -5.86 -3.05 -13.43
N ASP A 13 -5.62 -4.01 -14.32
CA ASP A 13 -6.67 -4.61 -15.15
C ASP A 13 -6.42 -6.10 -15.43
N GLY A 14 -7.38 -6.75 -16.10
CA GLY A 14 -7.28 -8.16 -16.43
C GLY A 14 -6.18 -8.51 -17.44
N ARG A 15 -5.68 -7.55 -18.22
CA ARG A 15 -4.55 -7.81 -19.13
C ARG A 15 -3.24 -7.91 -18.37
N GLU A 16 -3.03 -7.00 -17.42
CA GLU A 16 -1.87 -7.02 -16.55
C GLU A 16 -1.86 -8.26 -15.65
N LEU A 17 -3.02 -8.69 -15.14
CA LEU A 17 -3.15 -9.93 -14.38
C LEU A 17 -2.77 -11.16 -15.22
N ARG A 18 -3.26 -11.26 -16.46
CA ARG A 18 -2.86 -12.34 -17.36
C ARG A 18 -1.37 -12.35 -17.68
N LEU A 19 -0.79 -11.17 -17.87
CA LEU A 19 0.65 -11.03 -18.09
C LEU A 19 1.44 -11.46 -16.86
N ALA A 20 1.04 -11.02 -15.67
CA ALA A 20 1.65 -11.43 -14.41
C ALA A 20 1.60 -12.95 -14.23
N ALA A 21 0.43 -13.57 -14.47
CA ALA A 21 0.28 -15.02 -14.42
C ALA A 21 1.18 -15.75 -15.43
N ALA A 22 1.25 -15.26 -16.67
CA ALA A 22 2.13 -15.82 -17.70
C ALA A 22 3.62 -15.71 -17.33
N CYS A 23 4.00 -14.68 -16.57
CA CYS A 23 5.34 -14.51 -16.00
C CYS A 23 5.56 -15.34 -14.72
N GLY A 24 4.57 -16.09 -14.25
CA GLY A 24 4.64 -16.98 -13.10
C GLY A 24 4.48 -16.27 -11.75
N PHE A 25 3.88 -15.07 -11.72
CA PHE A 25 3.46 -14.44 -10.48
C PHE A 25 2.13 -15.04 -10.00
N ALA A 26 2.03 -15.29 -8.70
CA ALA A 26 0.81 -15.79 -8.05
C ALA A 26 0.81 -15.47 -6.55
N GLY A 27 -0.33 -15.64 -5.91
CA GLY A 27 -0.50 -15.42 -4.48
C GLY A 27 -0.21 -13.99 -4.06
N PRO A 28 0.35 -13.78 -2.86
CA PRO A 28 0.63 -12.45 -2.32
C PRO A 28 1.66 -11.64 -3.13
N ALA A 29 2.36 -12.26 -4.09
CA ALA A 29 3.24 -11.56 -5.01
C ALA A 29 2.47 -10.79 -6.11
N VAL A 30 1.15 -10.96 -6.20
CA VAL A 30 0.29 -10.19 -7.09
C VAL A 30 -0.57 -9.27 -6.25
N ALA A 31 -0.52 -7.97 -6.52
CA ALA A 31 -1.44 -6.98 -6.00
C ALA A 31 -2.37 -6.53 -7.13
N TYR A 32 -3.68 -6.56 -6.89
CA TYR A 32 -4.69 -6.09 -7.84
C TYR A 32 -5.35 -4.83 -7.33
N ALA A 33 -5.09 -3.72 -8.01
CA ALA A 33 -5.59 -2.39 -7.68
C ALA A 33 -6.53 -1.89 -8.80
N PRO A 34 -7.79 -2.34 -8.85
CA PRO A 34 -8.73 -1.98 -9.92
C PRO A 34 -9.03 -0.49 -9.92
N MET A 35 -9.04 0.11 -11.10
CA MET A 35 -9.49 1.49 -11.28
C MET A 35 -11.03 1.57 -11.45
N ARG A 36 -11.66 0.47 -11.79
CA ARG A 36 -13.11 0.29 -11.97
C ARG A 36 -13.48 -1.17 -11.77
N PRO A 37 -14.74 -1.47 -11.41
CA PRO A 37 -15.21 -2.84 -11.31
C PRO A 37 -15.06 -3.60 -12.65
N ASP A 38 -14.52 -4.80 -12.59
CA ASP A 38 -14.38 -5.73 -13.72
C ASP A 38 -14.48 -7.16 -13.18
N ALA A 39 -15.65 -7.75 -13.28
CA ALA A 39 -15.92 -9.07 -12.72
C ALA A 39 -14.99 -10.17 -13.24
N ALA A 40 -14.59 -10.09 -14.52
CA ALA A 40 -13.67 -11.08 -15.09
C ALA A 40 -12.24 -10.92 -14.55
N ALA A 41 -11.78 -9.69 -14.39
CA ALA A 41 -10.49 -9.41 -13.78
C ALA A 41 -10.48 -9.74 -12.28
N GLU A 42 -11.56 -9.45 -11.56
CA GLU A 42 -11.74 -9.79 -10.15
C GLU A 42 -11.69 -11.31 -9.93
N GLN A 43 -12.38 -12.07 -10.78
CA GLN A 43 -12.35 -13.54 -10.71
C GLN A 43 -10.94 -14.08 -10.97
N LEU A 44 -10.24 -13.55 -11.98
CA LEU A 44 -8.86 -13.94 -12.26
C LEU A 44 -7.92 -13.59 -11.09
N ALA A 45 -8.06 -12.39 -10.50
CA ALA A 45 -7.29 -11.98 -9.33
C ALA A 45 -7.53 -12.93 -8.13
N ARG A 46 -8.78 -13.36 -7.93
CA ARG A 46 -9.13 -14.36 -6.92
C ARG A 46 -8.46 -15.70 -7.18
N GLU A 47 -8.52 -16.20 -8.40
CA GLU A 47 -7.88 -17.46 -8.80
C GLU A 47 -6.37 -17.44 -8.63
N LEU A 48 -5.75 -16.28 -8.85
CA LEU A 48 -4.33 -16.06 -8.62
C LEU A 48 -3.97 -15.91 -7.12
N GLY A 49 -4.95 -15.78 -6.22
CA GLY A 49 -4.73 -15.49 -4.81
C GLY A 49 -4.16 -14.09 -4.55
N ALA A 50 -4.48 -13.13 -5.43
CA ALA A 50 -3.95 -11.79 -5.36
C ALA A 50 -4.44 -11.01 -4.13
N VAL A 51 -3.61 -10.09 -3.64
CA VAL A 51 -3.99 -9.08 -2.64
C VAL A 51 -4.77 -7.97 -3.34
N PHE A 52 -6.00 -7.68 -2.88
CA PHE A 52 -6.81 -6.59 -3.43
C PHE A 52 -6.43 -5.26 -2.79
N VAL A 53 -6.13 -4.24 -3.59
CA VAL A 53 -5.85 -2.87 -3.13
C VAL A 53 -7.05 -1.99 -3.49
N LEU A 54 -7.74 -1.48 -2.48
CA LEU A 54 -9.02 -0.80 -2.62
C LEU A 54 -8.90 0.67 -2.17
N ASP A 55 -9.22 1.59 -3.05
CA ASP A 55 -9.17 3.04 -2.79
C ASP A 55 -10.54 3.66 -2.52
N GLY A 56 -11.60 2.85 -2.53
CA GLY A 56 -12.97 3.27 -2.22
C GLY A 56 -13.98 2.14 -2.38
N PRO A 57 -15.22 2.34 -1.92
CA PRO A 57 -16.28 1.35 -1.99
C PRO A 57 -16.72 1.06 -3.44
N GLN A 58 -16.47 1.95 -4.38
CA GLN A 58 -16.80 1.79 -5.80
C GLN A 58 -16.01 0.68 -6.49
N VAL A 59 -14.89 0.25 -5.90
CA VAL A 59 -14.06 -0.85 -6.41
C VAL A 59 -14.16 -2.09 -5.52
N LEU A 60 -15.19 -2.16 -4.66
CA LEU A 60 -15.41 -3.31 -3.81
C LEU A 60 -15.73 -4.55 -4.68
N PRO A 61 -14.96 -5.63 -4.56
CA PRO A 61 -15.22 -6.84 -5.30
C PRO A 61 -16.54 -7.49 -4.87
N ALA A 62 -17.17 -8.23 -5.79
CA ALA A 62 -18.41 -8.95 -5.53
C ALA A 62 -18.29 -10.09 -4.49
N PHE A 63 -17.07 -10.39 -4.06
CA PHE A 63 -16.76 -11.40 -3.04
C PHE A 63 -15.76 -10.83 -2.02
N ALA A 64 -15.67 -11.44 -0.85
CA ALA A 64 -14.63 -11.09 0.12
C ALA A 64 -13.28 -11.70 -0.31
N PRO A 65 -12.25 -10.89 -0.66
CA PRO A 65 -10.93 -11.40 -0.97
C PRO A 65 -10.27 -11.95 0.30
N GLU A 66 -9.34 -12.88 0.20
CA GLU A 66 -8.61 -13.40 1.35
C GLU A 66 -7.74 -12.32 1.99
N ALA A 67 -7.13 -11.47 1.18
CA ALA A 67 -6.33 -10.34 1.62
C ALA A 67 -6.71 -9.05 0.90
N ALA A 68 -6.88 -7.97 1.64
CA ALA A 68 -7.17 -6.64 1.10
C ALA A 68 -6.35 -5.56 1.80
N VAL A 69 -5.80 -4.62 1.01
CA VAL A 69 -5.19 -3.38 1.47
C VAL A 69 -6.15 -2.24 1.18
N LEU A 70 -6.53 -1.50 2.22
CA LEU A 70 -7.41 -0.33 2.12
C LEU A 70 -6.57 0.93 2.06
N LEU A 71 -6.77 1.77 1.05
CA LEU A 71 -6.03 3.01 0.93
C LEU A 71 -6.67 4.10 1.79
N LEU A 72 -5.88 4.59 2.74
CA LEU A 72 -6.21 5.75 3.56
C LEU A 72 -5.90 7.03 2.78
N ARG A 73 -6.85 7.96 2.75
CA ARG A 73 -6.63 9.29 2.18
C ARG A 73 -5.67 10.08 3.05
N GLN A 74 -4.68 10.68 2.41
CA GLN A 74 -3.74 11.55 3.10
C GLN A 74 -4.46 12.75 3.72
N GLN A 75 -4.25 12.96 5.01
CA GLN A 75 -4.81 14.09 5.74
C GLN A 75 -3.74 15.16 5.96
N GLY A 76 -3.73 16.15 5.08
CA GLY A 76 -2.77 17.24 5.15
C GLY A 76 -1.34 16.87 4.68
N PRO A 77 -0.39 17.77 4.82
CA PRO A 77 0.97 17.55 4.38
C PRO A 77 1.67 16.49 5.25
N LEU A 78 2.42 15.59 4.62
CA LEU A 78 3.33 14.70 5.34
C LEU A 78 4.36 15.53 6.12
N ARG A 79 4.66 15.10 7.34
CA ARG A 79 5.61 15.81 8.21
C ARG A 79 6.57 14.82 8.87
N ILE A 80 7.83 15.24 8.97
CA ILE A 80 8.87 14.56 9.74
C ILE A 80 9.39 15.53 10.78
N SER A 81 9.33 15.15 12.06
CA SER A 81 9.78 16.03 13.16
C SER A 81 9.18 17.45 13.07
N GLY A 82 7.92 17.54 12.63
CA GLY A 82 7.18 18.80 12.47
C GLY A 82 7.44 19.57 11.17
N ARG A 83 8.42 19.17 10.36
CA ARG A 83 8.73 19.80 9.07
C ARG A 83 7.94 19.13 7.94
N PRO A 84 7.35 19.87 6.99
CA PRO A 84 6.68 19.28 5.85
C PRO A 84 7.70 18.55 4.96
N VAL A 85 7.33 17.37 4.47
CA VAL A 85 8.11 16.64 3.46
C VAL A 85 7.91 17.33 2.12
N MET A 86 9.01 17.77 1.53
CA MET A 86 8.99 18.46 0.25
C MET A 86 8.65 17.50 -0.90
N GLY A 87 7.82 17.96 -1.83
CA GLY A 87 7.47 17.20 -3.03
C GLY A 87 6.38 16.14 -2.83
N ALA A 88 5.80 16.01 -1.63
CA ALA A 88 4.66 15.13 -1.41
C ALA A 88 3.34 15.88 -1.69
N PRO A 89 2.76 15.76 -2.88
CA PRO A 89 1.45 16.36 -3.16
C PRO A 89 0.38 15.65 -2.33
N VAL A 90 -0.64 16.41 -1.95
CA VAL A 90 -1.82 15.81 -1.30
C VAL A 90 -2.57 14.96 -2.33
N SER A 91 -2.63 13.66 -2.09
CA SER A 91 -3.38 12.73 -2.94
C SER A 91 -4.87 12.79 -2.60
N SER A 92 -5.71 12.81 -3.63
CA SER A 92 -7.16 12.61 -3.49
C SER A 92 -7.56 11.14 -3.41
N ALA A 93 -6.63 10.23 -3.68
CA ALA A 93 -6.89 8.79 -3.64
C ALA A 93 -7.04 8.28 -2.20
N GLY A 94 -7.82 7.22 -2.03
CA GLY A 94 -8.07 6.59 -0.76
C GLY A 94 -9.33 7.12 -0.06
N MET A 95 -9.64 6.49 1.07
CA MET A 95 -10.85 6.71 1.87
C MET A 95 -10.56 7.53 3.11
N GLU A 96 -11.58 8.27 3.56
CA GLU A 96 -11.59 8.83 4.90
C GLU A 96 -11.59 7.70 5.95
N GLU A 97 -10.98 7.94 7.11
CA GLU A 97 -10.81 6.92 8.15
C GLU A 97 -12.13 6.25 8.57
N ALA A 98 -13.23 7.02 8.66
CA ALA A 98 -14.53 6.47 9.03
C ALA A 98 -15.08 5.49 7.97
N GLU A 99 -14.89 5.80 6.69
CA GLU A 99 -15.27 4.94 5.58
C GLU A 99 -14.39 3.68 5.53
N LEU A 100 -13.09 3.85 5.70
CA LEU A 100 -12.13 2.76 5.78
C LEU A 100 -12.48 1.77 6.90
N CYS A 101 -12.83 2.27 8.09
CA CYS A 101 -13.25 1.40 9.21
C CYS A 101 -14.52 0.62 8.89
N ARG A 102 -15.52 1.25 8.23
CA ARG A 102 -16.75 0.55 7.82
C ARG A 102 -16.45 -0.55 6.80
N LEU A 103 -15.64 -0.24 5.79
CA LEU A 103 -15.27 -1.19 4.76
C LEU A 103 -14.45 -2.35 5.34
N ALA A 104 -13.49 -2.07 6.22
CA ALA A 104 -12.71 -3.08 6.91
C ALA A 104 -13.61 -4.07 7.69
N ALA A 105 -14.60 -3.55 8.41
CA ALA A 105 -15.56 -4.38 9.15
C ALA A 105 -16.41 -5.24 8.20
N CYS A 106 -16.89 -4.69 7.08
CA CYS A 106 -17.65 -5.44 6.08
C CYS A 106 -16.82 -6.56 5.45
N LEU A 107 -15.59 -6.28 5.04
CA LEU A 107 -14.69 -7.27 4.46
C LEU A 107 -14.38 -8.39 5.46
N HIS A 108 -14.10 -8.04 6.71
CA HIS A 108 -13.83 -9.02 7.76
C HIS A 108 -15.04 -9.92 8.03
N ALA A 109 -16.24 -9.34 8.14
CA ALA A 109 -17.48 -10.09 8.30
C ALA A 109 -17.76 -11.00 7.09
N GLY A 110 -17.34 -10.59 5.88
CA GLY A 110 -17.43 -11.37 4.64
C GLY A 110 -16.39 -12.50 4.53
N GLY A 111 -15.43 -12.57 5.46
CA GLY A 111 -14.42 -13.65 5.50
C GLY A 111 -13.00 -13.23 5.10
N THR A 112 -12.73 -11.95 4.84
CA THR A 112 -11.36 -11.47 4.62
C THR A 112 -10.54 -11.69 5.88
N ARG A 113 -9.42 -12.37 5.75
CA ARG A 113 -8.56 -12.77 6.89
C ARG A 113 -7.42 -11.80 7.13
N THR A 114 -6.88 -11.24 6.05
CA THR A 114 -5.72 -10.34 6.12
C THR A 114 -6.13 -8.96 5.66
N LEU A 115 -6.05 -7.99 6.57
CA LEU A 115 -6.26 -6.58 6.25
C LEU A 115 -4.93 -5.84 6.27
N GLY A 116 -4.79 -4.93 5.32
CA GLY A 116 -3.69 -4.01 5.21
C GLY A 116 -4.17 -2.57 5.14
N LEU A 117 -3.28 -1.65 5.42
CA LEU A 117 -3.46 -0.22 5.19
C LEU A 117 -2.40 0.27 4.22
N GLY A 118 -2.79 1.16 3.32
CA GLY A 118 -1.87 1.80 2.40
C GLY A 118 -2.19 3.27 2.19
N MET A 119 -1.26 3.97 1.55
CA MET A 119 -1.46 5.35 1.07
C MET A 119 -0.94 5.45 -0.35
N SER A 120 -1.76 6.01 -1.24
CA SER A 120 -1.32 6.39 -2.57
C SER A 120 -0.92 7.86 -2.53
N LEU A 121 0.37 8.11 -2.60
CA LEU A 121 0.95 9.44 -2.52
C LEU A 121 1.55 9.81 -3.88
N GLY A 122 1.76 11.10 -4.07
CA GLY A 122 2.19 11.64 -5.36
C GLY A 122 3.52 11.14 -5.88
N ASP A 123 4.05 11.86 -6.84
CA ASP A 123 5.19 11.46 -7.66
C ASP A 123 6.46 12.28 -7.35
N LEU A 124 7.62 11.71 -7.66
CA LEU A 124 8.93 12.37 -7.67
C LEU A 124 9.37 12.94 -6.31
N CYS A 125 9.04 12.24 -5.22
CA CYS A 125 9.55 12.63 -3.92
C CYS A 125 11.05 12.30 -3.79
N MET A 126 11.84 13.34 -3.52
CA MET A 126 13.30 13.26 -3.38
C MET A 126 13.76 13.23 -1.91
N ASP A 127 12.81 13.32 -0.97
CA ASP A 127 13.08 13.35 0.46
C ASP A 127 13.12 11.93 1.03
N GLU A 128 14.25 11.51 1.60
CA GLU A 128 14.44 10.19 2.21
C GLU A 128 13.50 9.93 3.39
N GLY A 129 13.01 10.98 4.03
CA GLY A 129 12.03 10.87 5.11
C GLY A 129 10.59 10.63 4.67
N PHE A 130 10.32 10.63 3.36
CA PHE A 130 8.97 10.47 2.80
C PHE A 130 8.31 9.17 3.25
N TYR A 131 8.92 8.01 3.00
CA TYR A 131 8.36 6.72 3.38
C TYR A 131 8.29 6.48 4.88
N PRO A 132 9.30 6.87 5.67
CA PRO A 132 9.18 6.89 7.13
C PRO A 132 7.99 7.69 7.65
N ALA A 133 7.68 8.85 7.02
CA ALA A 133 6.51 9.66 7.40
C ALA A 133 5.18 8.98 7.02
N VAL A 134 5.10 8.37 5.84
CA VAL A 134 3.95 7.56 5.41
C VAL A 134 3.73 6.42 6.38
N PHE A 135 4.77 5.68 6.70
CA PHE A 135 4.71 4.54 7.61
C PHE A 135 4.21 4.95 9.00
N ALA A 136 4.72 6.05 9.55
CA ALA A 136 4.27 6.57 10.84
C ALA A 136 2.76 6.92 10.83
N GLN A 137 2.25 7.53 9.75
CA GLN A 137 0.81 7.81 9.61
C GLN A 137 -0.02 6.52 9.53
N LEU A 138 0.43 5.52 8.78
CA LEU A 138 -0.25 4.23 8.66
C LEU A 138 -0.25 3.46 9.99
N VAL A 139 0.84 3.49 10.74
CA VAL A 139 0.91 2.88 12.09
C VAL A 139 -0.08 3.55 13.04
N ALA A 140 -0.17 4.88 13.03
CA ALA A 140 -1.14 5.60 13.85
C ALA A 140 -2.59 5.28 13.43
N ALA A 141 -2.86 5.17 12.13
CA ALA A 141 -4.19 4.78 11.63
C ALA A 141 -4.53 3.32 12.01
N ALA A 142 -3.56 2.39 11.96
CA ALA A 142 -3.76 1.01 12.38
C ALA A 142 -4.11 0.87 13.85
N ALA A 143 -3.51 1.68 14.72
CA ALA A 143 -3.84 1.73 16.15
C ALA A 143 -5.30 2.16 16.35
N ARG A 144 -5.72 3.24 15.70
CA ARG A 144 -7.12 3.72 15.77
C ARG A 144 -8.13 2.74 15.16
N LEU A 145 -7.77 2.07 14.06
CA LEU A 145 -8.59 1.01 13.47
C LEU A 145 -8.81 -0.12 14.47
N ARG A 146 -7.75 -0.56 15.13
CA ARG A 146 -7.82 -1.62 16.13
C ARG A 146 -8.71 -1.24 17.31
N GLU A 147 -8.58 -0.02 17.84
CA GLU A 147 -9.43 0.46 18.93
C GLU A 147 -10.91 0.47 18.56
N LYS A 148 -11.24 0.86 17.31
CA LYS A 148 -12.63 0.99 16.86
C LYS A 148 -13.26 -0.34 16.43
N SER A 149 -12.48 -1.28 15.90
CA SER A 149 -13.01 -2.48 15.25
C SER A 149 -12.45 -3.81 15.79
N GLY A 150 -11.41 -3.77 16.62
CA GLY A 150 -10.68 -4.97 17.06
C GLY A 150 -9.81 -5.61 15.98
N LEU A 151 -9.82 -5.09 14.74
CA LEU A 151 -9.06 -5.66 13.62
C LEU A 151 -7.59 -5.29 13.72
N THR A 152 -6.72 -6.23 13.30
CA THR A 152 -5.29 -6.03 13.25
C THR A 152 -4.80 -5.95 11.82
N VAL A 153 -3.99 -4.93 11.53
CA VAL A 153 -3.33 -4.75 10.24
C VAL A 153 -2.13 -5.70 10.14
N ARG A 154 -1.95 -6.32 8.97
CA ARG A 154 -0.85 -7.25 8.66
C ARG A 154 0.01 -6.81 7.48
N ILE A 155 -0.48 -5.86 6.67
CA ILE A 155 0.23 -5.33 5.51
C ILE A 155 0.21 -3.81 5.59
N PHE A 156 1.35 -3.17 5.40
CA PHE A 156 1.45 -1.73 5.12
C PHE A 156 1.95 -1.52 3.70
N ASP A 157 1.12 -0.88 2.88
CA ASP A 157 1.49 -0.45 1.53
C ASP A 157 1.88 1.03 1.57
N LEU A 158 3.16 1.28 1.42
CA LEU A 158 3.73 2.63 1.44
C LEU A 158 3.56 3.36 0.09
N GLY A 159 2.92 2.71 -0.87
CA GLY A 159 2.69 3.25 -2.20
C GLY A 159 3.95 3.35 -3.06
N GLY A 160 3.88 4.21 -4.05
CA GLY A 160 4.96 4.55 -4.97
C GLY A 160 5.46 5.98 -4.76
N GLY A 161 6.04 6.55 -5.83
CA GLY A 161 6.38 7.96 -5.85
C GLY A 161 7.83 8.29 -5.54
N PHE A 162 8.74 7.32 -5.50
CA PHE A 162 10.16 7.58 -5.43
C PHE A 162 10.59 8.50 -6.58
N GLY A 163 11.30 9.57 -6.24
CA GLY A 163 11.95 10.41 -7.19
C GLY A 163 13.19 9.73 -7.78
N VAL A 164 13.49 10.04 -9.01
CA VAL A 164 14.72 9.63 -9.67
C VAL A 164 15.49 10.86 -10.11
N SER A 165 16.81 10.80 -10.03
CA SER A 165 17.64 11.86 -10.57
C SER A 165 17.47 11.93 -12.09
N CYS A 166 17.04 13.10 -12.55
CA CYS A 166 16.93 13.39 -13.99
C CYS A 166 18.15 14.20 -14.50
N ARG A 167 19.04 14.60 -13.60
CA ARG A 167 20.21 15.44 -13.94
C ARG A 167 21.42 15.01 -13.09
N PRO A 168 22.65 15.08 -13.65
CA PRO A 168 23.86 14.68 -12.92
C PRO A 168 24.15 15.49 -11.66
N ASP A 169 23.68 16.74 -11.62
CA ASP A 169 23.87 17.67 -10.50
C ASP A 169 22.77 17.58 -9.41
N CYS A 170 21.77 16.73 -9.60
CA CYS A 170 20.69 16.52 -8.66
C CYS A 170 20.65 15.04 -8.24
N PRO A 171 21.25 14.69 -7.11
CA PRO A 171 21.24 13.29 -6.65
C PRO A 171 19.80 12.83 -6.36
N GLY A 172 19.54 11.55 -6.57
CA GLY A 172 18.28 10.90 -6.16
C GLY A 172 18.16 10.82 -4.64
N PRO A 173 17.01 10.36 -4.12
CA PRO A 173 16.84 10.15 -2.69
C PRO A 173 17.83 9.11 -2.16
N ASP A 174 18.30 9.28 -0.93
CA ASP A 174 19.13 8.29 -0.26
C ASP A 174 18.26 7.10 0.21
N LEU A 175 18.24 6.04 -0.60
CA LEU A 175 17.46 4.84 -0.31
C LEU A 175 18.01 4.08 0.91
N SER A 176 19.30 4.19 1.20
CA SER A 176 19.90 3.55 2.38
C SER A 176 19.43 4.24 3.65
N ALA A 177 19.46 5.57 3.69
CA ALA A 177 18.94 6.35 4.80
C ALA A 177 17.44 6.11 5.00
N CYS A 178 16.66 6.04 3.92
CA CYS A 178 15.24 5.70 3.97
C CYS A 178 15.02 4.30 4.59
N ALA A 179 15.77 3.29 4.13
CA ALA A 179 15.65 1.92 4.62
C ALA A 179 16.05 1.80 6.11
N GLU A 180 17.09 2.51 6.55
CA GLU A 180 17.51 2.55 7.95
C GLU A 180 16.44 3.18 8.84
N ALA A 181 15.85 4.30 8.40
CA ALA A 181 14.78 4.97 9.13
C ALA A 181 13.52 4.07 9.25
N LEU A 182 13.12 3.38 8.17
CA LEU A 182 12.02 2.41 8.21
C LEU A 182 12.33 1.23 9.13
N ARG A 183 13.56 0.70 9.09
CA ARG A 183 13.99 -0.38 9.98
C ARG A 183 13.92 0.05 11.44
N ALA A 184 14.39 1.25 11.78
CA ALA A 184 14.30 1.78 13.13
C ALA A 184 12.85 1.88 13.62
N GLN A 185 11.93 2.33 12.77
CA GLN A 185 10.50 2.40 13.10
C GLN A 185 9.88 1.01 13.26
N THR A 186 10.24 0.03 12.42
CA THR A 186 9.72 -1.34 12.56
C THR A 186 10.15 -2.02 13.85
N CYS A 187 11.35 -1.73 14.35
CA CYS A 187 11.83 -2.25 15.63
C CYS A 187 11.05 -1.72 16.85
N THR A 188 10.37 -0.58 16.71
CA THR A 188 9.61 0.07 17.80
C THR A 188 8.10 -0.15 17.68
N LEU A 189 7.65 -1.00 16.75
CA LEU A 189 6.23 -1.28 16.58
C LEU A 189 5.63 -1.95 17.82
N PRO A 190 4.37 -1.61 18.17
CA PRO A 190 3.61 -2.35 19.17
C PRO A 190 3.55 -3.83 18.84
N GLU A 191 3.48 -4.69 19.86
CA GLU A 191 3.42 -6.16 19.71
C GLU A 191 2.39 -6.62 18.68
N ALA A 192 1.21 -5.98 18.66
CA ALA A 192 0.14 -6.30 17.72
C ALA A 192 0.49 -6.06 16.25
N LEU A 193 1.49 -5.22 15.97
CA LEU A 193 1.96 -4.88 14.62
C LEU A 193 3.34 -5.47 14.31
N GLN A 194 3.88 -6.31 15.19
CA GLN A 194 5.12 -7.02 14.89
C GLN A 194 4.91 -8.04 13.78
N GLY A 195 5.92 -8.21 12.92
CA GLY A 195 5.86 -9.12 11.78
C GLY A 195 4.96 -8.67 10.64
N VAL A 196 4.55 -7.39 10.59
CA VAL A 196 3.82 -6.84 9.44
C VAL A 196 4.68 -6.88 8.17
N GLN A 197 4.03 -7.11 7.05
CA GLN A 197 4.65 -7.03 5.74
C GLN A 197 4.62 -5.57 5.26
N LEU A 198 5.75 -5.09 4.75
CA LEU A 198 5.83 -3.81 4.04
C LEU A 198 5.78 -4.06 2.54
N SER A 199 5.00 -3.25 1.83
CA SER A 199 4.89 -3.24 0.38
C SER A 199 5.19 -1.83 -0.15
N MET A 200 5.84 -1.78 -1.29
CA MET A 200 6.14 -0.54 -2.03
C MET A 200 5.99 -0.80 -3.52
N SER A 201 5.62 0.23 -4.27
CA SER A 201 5.46 0.17 -5.73
C SER A 201 6.30 1.25 -6.44
N PRO A 202 7.64 1.12 -6.44
CA PRO A 202 8.55 2.10 -7.07
C PRO A 202 8.49 1.97 -8.59
N GLY A 203 7.59 2.70 -9.25
CA GLY A 203 7.32 2.54 -10.68
C GLY A 203 8.38 3.09 -11.64
N ARG A 204 9.34 3.89 -11.16
CA ARG A 204 10.38 4.55 -11.99
C ARG A 204 11.80 4.09 -11.69
N PHE A 205 11.99 3.13 -10.85
CA PHE A 205 13.28 2.50 -10.55
C PHE A 205 13.51 1.29 -11.42
#